data_933bddf031c8d6992f8e2ad557159d75
#
_entry.id   933bddf031c8d6992f8e2ad557159d75
#
_cell.length_a   1.000
_cell.length_b   1.000
_cell.length_c   1.000
_cell.angle_alpha   90.00
_cell.angle_beta   90.00
_cell.angle_gamma   90.00
#
_symmetry.space_group_name_H-M   'P 1'
#
loop_
_entity.id
_entity.type
_entity.pdbx_description
1 polymer ?
#
loop_
_entity_poly.entity_id
_entity_poly.type
_entity_poly.pdbx_seq_one_letter_code
_entity_poly.pdbx_strand_id
1 'polypeptide(L)'
;MKFFEKLCHVFGFFPLDFKNSKLEKAIKFCDLNITTRQVYSLVIMLPLVLIIFGFFLSYFTPLAIVVIYLILCLFLGYYLFTYPVSLQRNLRIKLSSEIVDSILYMTTYLRENPNLEKAVEFAASSLTGPLGLELKKVVWDVYEGKYLSMENALAAYSEKWREVSEEFIEALDLIRNYSRGGALDEAVTIILEGTREKMRDFSFQLRNPVRLIDTLGFTLPLIAMTLAPIILFLRPFAGGPAVMIAAYCVFLPIVLYWQIKSTLEKRPWTFSMIDISEHPDAIPKGKLKIKKFLLPVLPISILIGFLVAFPGIFYLLTPKAFSFTNIIYTLSITWGITLALFIYFYSYKQNLKLIEEVKLSEREFSEAIYVLADKLAVGTPLETSLEKTSKTISHLSLSNLFNKTLYNIKTLGFTLEKALFDKEAGAIRYSPSRLIKSVLKVLVDAAKKGVKGASQTASAIARHLKLAHATEQDVKDATEEAGSSMTIECLLLAPLTCGIIVAFTSIAMQMIVVLGEMFSAFMEGLTGPAGMVGGGAFLMFQNITEIITPEYFQIIVGIYLIESIYLLSMFQSKLENGEDEYAKNSLIAKNLLMGCIIYTVVLILTVILFSMILPITAIKV
;
A
#
# COMPACT_ATOMS: atom_id res chain seq x y z
N MET A 1 -17.07 -5.42 2.38
CA MET A 1 -18.12 -5.63 3.39
C MET A 1 -19.32 -6.41 2.84
N LYS A 2 -20.15 -5.84 1.99
CA LYS A 2 -21.40 -6.48 1.48
C LYS A 2 -21.24 -7.89 0.87
N PHE A 3 -20.08 -8.20 0.26
CA PHE A 3 -19.83 -9.54 -0.30
C PHE A 3 -19.59 -10.60 0.80
N PHE A 4 -18.82 -10.24 1.83
CA PHE A 4 -18.58 -11.13 2.98
C PHE A 4 -19.88 -11.41 3.77
N GLU A 5 -20.72 -10.37 3.99
CA GLU A 5 -22.03 -10.53 4.61
C GLU A 5 -22.92 -11.50 3.81
N LYS A 6 -22.98 -11.34 2.49
CA LYS A 6 -23.72 -12.26 1.61
C LYS A 6 -23.22 -13.70 1.72
N LEU A 7 -21.90 -13.92 1.75
CA LEU A 7 -21.32 -15.25 1.95
C LEU A 7 -21.71 -15.83 3.32
N CYS A 8 -21.65 -15.03 4.39
CA CYS A 8 -22.07 -15.45 5.72
C CYS A 8 -23.56 -15.83 5.77
N HIS A 9 -24.42 -15.12 5.05
CA HIS A 9 -25.84 -15.47 4.96
C HIS A 9 -26.09 -16.74 4.16
N VAL A 10 -25.36 -16.97 3.05
CA VAL A 10 -25.49 -18.18 2.23
C VAL A 10 -25.05 -19.45 2.97
N PHE A 11 -23.93 -19.37 3.70
CA PHE A 11 -23.35 -20.52 4.40
C PHE A 11 -23.73 -20.60 5.90
N GLY A 12 -24.63 -19.73 6.37
CA GLY A 12 -24.99 -19.55 7.78
C GLY A 12 -25.84 -20.65 8.44
N PHE A 13 -25.94 -21.84 7.84
CA PHE A 13 -26.86 -22.90 8.25
C PHE A 13 -26.37 -23.77 9.43
N PHE A 14 -25.08 -23.79 9.72
CA PHE A 14 -24.53 -24.73 10.70
C PHE A 14 -24.68 -24.22 12.15
N PRO A 15 -25.14 -25.05 13.11
CA PRO A 15 -25.45 -24.62 14.48
C PRO A 15 -24.22 -24.62 15.40
N LEU A 16 -23.06 -24.08 14.97
CA LEU A 16 -21.87 -23.97 15.80
C LEU A 16 -21.80 -22.57 16.41
N ASP A 17 -21.89 -22.48 17.71
CA ASP A 17 -21.77 -21.21 18.44
C ASP A 17 -20.63 -21.28 19.44
N PHE A 18 -19.48 -20.75 19.06
CA PHE A 18 -18.34 -20.57 19.95
C PHE A 18 -18.30 -19.13 20.41
N LYS A 19 -18.36 -18.92 21.72
CA LYS A 19 -18.22 -17.58 22.32
C LYS A 19 -16.78 -17.07 22.12
N ASN A 20 -16.59 -16.20 21.14
CA ASN A 20 -15.34 -15.47 20.95
C ASN A 20 -15.59 -13.98 21.10
N SER A 21 -15.20 -13.44 22.27
CA SER A 21 -15.42 -12.02 22.59
C SER A 21 -14.74 -11.05 21.61
N LYS A 22 -13.60 -11.44 21.02
CA LYS A 22 -12.89 -10.62 20.02
C LYS A 22 -13.68 -10.52 18.71
N LEU A 23 -14.25 -11.63 18.26
CA LEU A 23 -15.04 -11.67 17.03
C LEU A 23 -16.35 -10.89 17.19
N GLU A 24 -17.02 -11.05 18.34
CA GLU A 24 -18.25 -10.32 18.65
C GLU A 24 -18.02 -8.81 18.72
N LYS A 25 -16.95 -8.37 19.39
CA LYS A 25 -16.53 -6.96 19.40
C LYS A 25 -16.23 -6.43 18.00
N ALA A 26 -15.55 -7.23 17.14
CA ALA A 26 -15.24 -6.84 15.79
C ALA A 26 -16.49 -6.65 14.91
N ILE A 27 -17.44 -7.57 15.02
CA ILE A 27 -18.73 -7.51 14.28
C ILE A 27 -19.53 -6.26 14.71
N LYS A 28 -19.64 -6.00 16.02
CA LYS A 28 -20.35 -4.82 16.54
C LYS A 28 -19.65 -3.51 16.15
N PHE A 29 -18.31 -3.46 16.19
CA PHE A 29 -17.56 -2.27 15.84
C PHE A 29 -17.70 -1.90 14.35
N CYS A 30 -17.75 -2.92 13.48
CA CYS A 30 -17.88 -2.73 12.04
C CYS A 30 -19.33 -2.55 11.57
N ASP A 31 -20.31 -2.57 12.48
CA ASP A 31 -21.75 -2.50 12.18
C ASP A 31 -22.17 -3.52 11.10
N LEU A 32 -21.66 -4.76 11.23
CA LEU A 32 -21.94 -5.85 10.30
C LEU A 32 -23.26 -6.54 10.69
N ASN A 33 -24.15 -6.71 9.72
CA ASN A 33 -25.43 -7.42 9.91
C ASN A 33 -25.25 -8.94 9.88
N ILE A 34 -24.30 -9.47 10.67
CA ILE A 34 -23.98 -10.88 10.78
C ILE A 34 -23.79 -11.29 12.22
N THR A 35 -23.98 -12.57 12.50
CA THR A 35 -23.74 -13.17 13.82
C THR A 35 -22.43 -13.93 13.85
N THR A 36 -21.84 -14.12 15.04
CA THR A 36 -20.63 -14.94 15.24
C THR A 36 -20.83 -16.35 14.70
N ARG A 37 -22.03 -16.91 14.87
CA ARG A 37 -22.44 -18.21 14.37
C ARG A 37 -22.31 -18.30 12.83
N GLN A 38 -22.75 -17.29 12.10
CA GLN A 38 -22.66 -17.27 10.64
C GLN A 38 -21.22 -17.23 10.14
N VAL A 39 -20.34 -16.52 10.86
CA VAL A 39 -18.89 -16.50 10.54
C VAL A 39 -18.27 -17.88 10.74
N TYR A 40 -18.53 -18.55 11.86
CA TYR A 40 -18.02 -19.91 12.09
C TYR A 40 -18.55 -20.91 11.05
N SER A 41 -19.83 -20.81 10.70
CA SER A 41 -20.44 -21.65 9.67
C SER A 41 -19.72 -21.46 8.32
N LEU A 42 -19.47 -20.23 7.90
CA LEU A 42 -18.74 -19.93 6.67
C LEU A 42 -17.31 -20.48 6.69
N VAL A 43 -16.59 -20.28 7.79
CA VAL A 43 -15.18 -20.70 7.97
C VAL A 43 -15.02 -22.23 7.87
N ILE A 44 -16.01 -22.99 8.27
CA ILE A 44 -15.97 -24.46 8.23
C ILE A 44 -16.52 -24.98 6.90
N MET A 45 -17.68 -24.48 6.48
CA MET A 45 -18.38 -25.03 5.31
C MET A 45 -17.68 -24.72 3.99
N LEU A 46 -17.15 -23.49 3.81
CA LEU A 46 -16.53 -23.14 2.54
C LEU A 46 -15.24 -23.95 2.27
N PRO A 47 -14.26 -24.03 3.20
CA PRO A 47 -13.11 -24.90 3.00
C PRO A 47 -13.49 -26.38 2.86
N LEU A 48 -14.48 -26.87 3.60
CA LEU A 48 -14.93 -28.26 3.51
C LEU A 48 -15.46 -28.57 2.11
N VAL A 49 -16.30 -27.73 1.53
CA VAL A 49 -16.79 -27.88 0.15
C VAL A 49 -15.64 -27.87 -0.84
N LEU A 50 -14.67 -26.96 -0.65
CA LEU A 50 -13.49 -26.90 -1.50
C LEU A 50 -12.60 -28.13 -1.34
N ILE A 51 -12.42 -28.67 -0.14
CA ILE A 51 -11.65 -29.91 0.11
C ILE A 51 -12.30 -31.09 -0.60
N ILE A 52 -13.64 -31.22 -0.53
CA ILE A 52 -14.37 -32.27 -1.24
C ILE A 52 -14.16 -32.16 -2.77
N PHE A 53 -14.21 -30.93 -3.28
CA PHE A 53 -13.91 -30.66 -4.69
C PHE A 53 -12.45 -30.99 -5.04
N GLY A 54 -11.50 -30.67 -4.16
CA GLY A 54 -10.09 -31.03 -4.30
C GLY A 54 -9.84 -32.54 -4.32
N PHE A 55 -10.60 -33.28 -3.52
CA PHE A 55 -10.55 -34.75 -3.57
C PHE A 55 -11.01 -35.29 -4.93
N PHE A 56 -12.03 -34.69 -5.52
CA PHE A 56 -12.45 -35.05 -6.89
C PHE A 56 -11.36 -34.67 -7.92
N LEU A 57 -10.70 -33.52 -7.72
CA LEU A 57 -9.60 -33.06 -8.59
C LEU A 57 -8.36 -33.96 -8.50
N SER A 58 -8.16 -34.67 -7.36
CA SER A 58 -7.02 -35.58 -7.15
C SER A 58 -6.97 -36.75 -8.13
N TYR A 59 -8.09 -37.05 -8.76
CA TYR A 59 -8.15 -38.06 -9.81
C TYR A 59 -7.48 -37.61 -11.12
N PHE A 60 -7.41 -36.30 -11.36
CA PHE A 60 -6.88 -35.70 -12.60
C PHE A 60 -5.54 -35.01 -12.43
N THR A 61 -5.08 -34.80 -11.20
CA THR A 61 -3.89 -33.97 -10.91
C THR A 61 -2.88 -34.71 -10.03
N PRO A 62 -1.56 -34.39 -10.16
CA PRO A 62 -0.51 -34.93 -9.30
C PRO A 62 -0.76 -34.67 -7.82
N LEU A 63 -0.44 -35.62 -6.95
CA LEU A 63 -0.63 -35.56 -5.50
C LEU A 63 -0.04 -34.26 -4.88
N ALA A 64 1.10 -33.78 -5.39
CA ALA A 64 1.72 -32.56 -4.88
C ALA A 64 0.86 -31.30 -5.08
N ILE A 65 0.15 -31.20 -6.20
CA ILE A 65 -0.79 -30.08 -6.45
C ILE A 65 -1.97 -30.16 -5.49
N VAL A 66 -2.48 -31.38 -5.23
CA VAL A 66 -3.56 -31.59 -4.27
C VAL A 66 -3.16 -31.16 -2.87
N VAL A 67 -1.94 -31.47 -2.45
CA VAL A 67 -1.41 -31.04 -1.13
C VAL A 67 -1.35 -29.50 -1.05
N ILE A 68 -0.80 -28.83 -2.07
CA ILE A 68 -0.78 -27.36 -2.11
C ILE A 68 -2.19 -26.79 -2.07
N TYR A 69 -3.12 -27.37 -2.84
CA TYR A 69 -4.53 -26.96 -2.85
C TYR A 69 -5.18 -27.13 -1.45
N LEU A 70 -4.94 -28.24 -0.76
CA LEU A 70 -5.45 -28.46 0.60
C LEU A 70 -4.90 -27.41 1.59
N ILE A 71 -3.60 -27.11 1.50
CA ILE A 71 -2.99 -26.06 2.33
C ILE A 71 -3.65 -24.69 2.04
N LEU A 72 -3.90 -24.36 0.78
CA LEU A 72 -4.60 -23.13 0.39
C LEU A 72 -6.04 -23.08 0.92
N CYS A 73 -6.77 -24.22 0.92
CA CYS A 73 -8.12 -24.30 1.49
C CYS A 73 -8.12 -24.04 3.00
N LEU A 74 -7.15 -24.62 3.74
CA LEU A 74 -6.99 -24.37 5.18
C LEU A 74 -6.61 -22.90 5.45
N PHE A 75 -5.72 -22.34 4.63
CA PHE A 75 -5.33 -20.94 4.72
C PHE A 75 -6.51 -20.00 4.44
N LEU A 76 -7.35 -20.33 3.46
CA LEU A 76 -8.58 -19.58 3.17
C LEU A 76 -9.54 -19.61 4.38
N GLY A 77 -9.73 -20.76 5.03
CA GLY A 77 -10.52 -20.87 6.24
C GLY A 77 -9.99 -19.97 7.37
N TYR A 78 -8.68 -19.99 7.60
CA TYR A 78 -8.03 -19.11 8.57
C TYR A 78 -8.19 -17.61 8.20
N TYR A 79 -8.04 -17.27 6.94
CA TYR A 79 -8.23 -15.91 6.45
C TYR A 79 -9.67 -15.41 6.67
N LEU A 80 -10.67 -16.22 6.36
CA LEU A 80 -12.09 -15.90 6.57
C LEU A 80 -12.41 -15.71 8.06
N PHE A 81 -11.81 -16.51 8.93
CA PHE A 81 -11.96 -16.39 10.38
C PHE A 81 -11.40 -15.08 10.91
N THR A 82 -10.23 -14.67 10.43
CA THR A 82 -9.56 -13.43 10.85
C THR A 82 -10.11 -12.17 10.18
N TYR A 83 -10.88 -12.32 9.08
CA TYR A 83 -11.36 -11.21 8.27
C TYR A 83 -12.14 -10.12 9.03
N PRO A 84 -13.13 -10.43 9.91
CA PRO A 84 -13.84 -9.41 10.67
C PRO A 84 -12.93 -8.63 11.63
N VAL A 85 -11.96 -9.30 12.24
CA VAL A 85 -10.99 -8.66 13.14
C VAL A 85 -10.02 -7.78 12.35
N SER A 86 -9.57 -8.24 11.19
CA SER A 86 -8.76 -7.46 10.26
C SER A 86 -9.51 -6.23 9.74
N LEU A 87 -10.80 -6.38 9.41
CA LEU A 87 -11.66 -5.27 9.00
C LEU A 87 -11.80 -4.22 10.12
N GLN A 88 -12.03 -4.66 11.35
CA GLN A 88 -12.06 -3.77 12.52
C GLN A 88 -10.75 -2.99 12.66
N ARG A 89 -9.60 -3.66 12.55
CA ARG A 89 -8.28 -3.01 12.63
C ARG A 89 -8.11 -1.97 11.53
N ASN A 90 -8.43 -2.31 10.29
CA ASN A 90 -8.35 -1.38 9.17
C ASN A 90 -9.27 -0.16 9.34
N LEU A 91 -10.48 -0.35 9.86
CA LEU A 91 -11.38 0.76 10.17
C LEU A 91 -10.82 1.61 11.33
N ARG A 92 -10.27 0.98 12.36
CA ARG A 92 -9.58 1.70 13.45
C ARG A 92 -8.43 2.56 12.94
N ILE A 93 -7.58 2.02 12.06
CA ILE A 93 -6.47 2.78 11.45
C ILE A 93 -7.01 3.99 10.68
N LYS A 94 -8.06 3.82 9.87
CA LYS A 94 -8.69 4.92 9.13
C LYS A 94 -9.34 5.97 10.03
N LEU A 95 -10.00 5.54 11.09
CA LEU A 95 -10.56 6.46 12.09
C LEU A 95 -9.44 7.20 12.81
N SER A 96 -8.40 6.48 13.19
CA SER A 96 -7.29 7.03 13.97
C SER A 96 -6.42 7.99 13.15
N SER A 97 -6.37 7.88 11.81
CA SER A 97 -5.61 8.82 10.96
C SER A 97 -6.15 10.25 10.99
N GLU A 98 -7.39 10.47 11.44
CA GLU A 98 -8.00 11.79 11.54
C GLU A 98 -8.04 12.34 12.98
N ILE A 99 -7.51 11.58 13.96
CA ILE A 99 -7.55 11.99 15.38
C ILE A 99 -6.80 13.29 15.59
N VAL A 100 -5.57 13.40 15.08
CA VAL A 100 -4.75 14.60 15.22
C VAL A 100 -5.46 15.81 14.64
N ASP A 101 -5.98 15.70 13.42
CA ASP A 101 -6.70 16.77 12.75
C ASP A 101 -7.97 17.15 13.51
N SER A 102 -8.69 16.16 14.07
CA SER A 102 -9.92 16.42 14.83
C SER A 102 -9.64 17.26 16.08
N ILE A 103 -8.59 16.93 16.82
CA ILE A 103 -8.17 17.70 18.00
C ILE A 103 -7.68 19.09 17.60
N LEU A 104 -6.88 19.21 16.52
CA LEU A 104 -6.44 20.50 16.00
C LEU A 104 -7.61 21.40 15.60
N TYR A 105 -8.60 20.88 14.90
CA TYR A 105 -9.79 21.64 14.50
C TYR A 105 -10.65 22.05 15.70
N MET A 106 -10.92 21.14 16.63
CA MET A 106 -11.69 21.46 17.84
C MET A 106 -11.00 22.50 18.70
N THR A 107 -9.70 22.34 19.00
CA THR A 107 -8.95 23.28 19.84
C THR A 107 -8.80 24.64 19.17
N THR A 108 -8.56 24.67 17.87
CA THR A 108 -8.46 25.90 17.10
C THR A 108 -9.79 26.67 17.12
N TYR A 109 -10.92 25.99 16.97
CA TYR A 109 -12.24 26.62 17.02
C TYR A 109 -12.60 27.12 18.42
N LEU A 110 -12.36 26.29 19.47
CA LEU A 110 -12.68 26.62 20.86
C LEU A 110 -11.91 27.81 21.40
N ARG A 111 -10.72 28.06 20.89
CA ARG A 111 -9.91 29.21 21.27
C ARG A 111 -10.60 30.54 20.97
N GLU A 112 -11.33 30.58 19.88
CA GLU A 112 -12.06 31.75 19.44
C GLU A 112 -13.52 31.79 19.87
N ASN A 113 -14.17 30.63 19.83
CA ASN A 113 -15.58 30.47 20.13
C ASN A 113 -15.72 29.40 21.22
N PRO A 114 -15.95 29.80 22.48
CA PRO A 114 -16.11 28.89 23.59
C PRO A 114 -17.49 28.16 23.53
N ASN A 115 -17.70 27.44 22.44
CA ASN A 115 -18.87 26.62 22.21
C ASN A 115 -18.46 25.24 21.72
N LEU A 116 -18.59 24.24 22.58
CA LEU A 116 -18.14 22.87 22.32
C LEU A 116 -18.94 22.20 21.20
N GLU A 117 -20.25 22.44 21.12
CA GLU A 117 -21.10 21.88 20.05
C GLU A 117 -20.63 22.33 18.67
N LYS A 118 -20.41 23.64 18.50
CA LYS A 118 -19.92 24.19 17.24
C LYS A 118 -18.48 23.78 16.93
N ALA A 119 -17.65 23.56 17.93
CA ALA A 119 -16.29 23.06 17.73
C ALA A 119 -16.28 21.62 17.19
N VAL A 120 -17.15 20.76 17.73
CA VAL A 120 -17.31 19.39 17.24
C VAL A 120 -17.94 19.38 15.85
N GLU A 121 -18.95 20.21 15.60
CA GLU A 121 -19.57 20.36 14.28
C GLU A 121 -18.54 20.86 13.25
N PHE A 122 -17.71 21.84 13.60
CA PHE A 122 -16.64 22.35 12.76
C PHE A 122 -15.61 21.26 12.42
N ALA A 123 -15.13 20.51 13.41
CA ALA A 123 -14.23 19.39 13.19
C ALA A 123 -14.87 18.32 12.30
N ALA A 124 -16.13 17.93 12.60
CA ALA A 124 -16.89 16.96 11.83
C ALA A 124 -17.11 17.35 10.36
N SER A 125 -17.24 18.65 10.07
CA SER A 125 -17.41 19.16 8.72
C SER A 125 -16.09 19.34 7.95
N SER A 126 -14.98 19.52 8.68
CA SER A 126 -13.63 19.71 8.12
C SER A 126 -12.94 18.41 7.79
N LEU A 127 -13.26 17.32 8.52
CA LEU A 127 -12.75 15.99 8.28
C LEU A 127 -13.47 15.30 7.11
N THR A 128 -12.75 14.46 6.37
CA THR A 128 -13.26 13.80 5.16
C THR A 128 -13.48 12.30 5.31
N GLY A 129 -12.84 11.70 6.29
CA GLY A 129 -12.89 10.27 6.50
C GLY A 129 -13.95 9.84 7.49
N PRO A 130 -13.84 8.62 7.97
CA PRO A 130 -14.87 8.02 8.81
C PRO A 130 -15.02 8.69 10.19
N LEU A 131 -13.97 9.29 10.75
CA LEU A 131 -14.06 10.01 12.02
C LEU A 131 -14.96 11.24 11.92
N GLY A 132 -14.89 11.98 10.80
CA GLY A 132 -15.78 13.09 10.54
C GLY A 132 -17.25 12.66 10.52
N LEU A 133 -17.57 11.51 9.96
CA LEU A 133 -18.93 10.94 9.97
C LEU A 133 -19.37 10.53 11.38
N GLU A 134 -18.48 9.93 12.18
CA GLU A 134 -18.79 9.60 13.56
C GLU A 134 -19.03 10.85 14.43
N LEU A 135 -18.20 11.87 14.28
CA LEU A 135 -18.43 13.15 14.98
C LEU A 135 -19.74 13.82 14.55
N LYS A 136 -20.12 13.76 13.27
CA LYS A 136 -21.46 14.22 12.82
C LYS A 136 -22.57 13.46 13.52
N LYS A 137 -22.42 12.14 13.70
CA LYS A 137 -23.39 11.33 14.45
C LYS A 137 -23.48 11.75 15.91
N VAL A 138 -22.34 12.04 16.55
CA VAL A 138 -22.30 12.55 17.94
C VAL A 138 -23.09 13.88 18.05
N VAL A 139 -22.86 14.81 17.11
CA VAL A 139 -23.61 16.08 17.04
C VAL A 139 -25.12 15.83 16.84
N TRP A 140 -25.46 14.92 15.94
CA TRP A 140 -26.85 14.57 15.65
C TRP A 140 -27.55 13.92 16.87
N ASP A 141 -26.85 13.02 17.58
CA ASP A 141 -27.36 12.37 18.80
C ASP A 141 -27.69 13.40 19.91
N VAL A 142 -27.00 14.55 19.96
CA VAL A 142 -27.32 15.66 20.87
C VAL A 142 -28.58 16.42 20.38
N TYR A 143 -28.66 16.71 19.09
CA TYR A 143 -29.83 17.39 18.51
C TYR A 143 -31.13 16.56 18.62
N GLU A 144 -31.05 15.25 18.57
CA GLU A 144 -32.16 14.32 18.81
C GLU A 144 -32.52 14.16 20.30
N GLY A 145 -31.77 14.79 21.22
CA GLY A 145 -32.02 14.70 22.65
C GLY A 145 -31.60 13.38 23.31
N LYS A 146 -30.80 12.57 22.64
CA LYS A 146 -30.26 11.32 23.20
C LYS A 146 -29.26 11.59 24.34
N TYR A 147 -28.53 12.69 24.24
CA TYR A 147 -27.65 13.20 25.29
C TYR A 147 -28.08 14.61 25.70
N LEU A 148 -27.96 14.90 27.01
CA LEU A 148 -28.37 16.20 27.57
C LEU A 148 -27.44 17.36 27.16
N SER A 149 -26.17 17.05 26.83
CA SER A 149 -25.20 18.05 26.42
C SER A 149 -24.10 17.41 25.55
N MET A 150 -23.33 18.24 24.85
CA MET A 150 -22.20 17.79 24.04
C MET A 150 -21.09 17.16 24.90
N GLU A 151 -20.89 17.64 26.13
CA GLU A 151 -19.94 17.06 27.07
C GLU A 151 -20.29 15.61 27.39
N ASN A 152 -21.56 15.29 27.61
CA ASN A 152 -22.04 13.94 27.88
C ASN A 152 -21.93 13.03 26.64
N ALA A 153 -22.23 13.58 25.46
CA ALA A 153 -22.09 12.85 24.20
C ALA A 153 -20.63 12.50 23.90
N LEU A 154 -19.71 13.46 24.08
CA LEU A 154 -18.27 13.21 23.92
C LEU A 154 -17.72 12.24 24.97
N ALA A 155 -18.20 12.29 26.21
CA ALA A 155 -17.81 11.32 27.24
C ALA A 155 -18.24 9.90 26.88
N ALA A 156 -19.47 9.72 26.39
CA ALA A 156 -19.93 8.42 25.89
C ALA A 156 -19.17 7.97 24.63
N TYR A 157 -18.78 8.92 23.78
CA TYR A 157 -17.99 8.64 22.59
C TYR A 157 -16.56 8.25 22.94
N SER A 158 -15.91 8.92 23.90
CA SER A 158 -14.54 8.61 24.31
C SER A 158 -14.38 7.19 24.87
N GLU A 159 -15.40 6.63 25.54
CA GLU A 159 -15.37 5.23 26.00
C GLU A 159 -15.15 4.21 24.84
N LYS A 160 -15.63 4.52 23.64
CA LYS A 160 -15.40 3.68 22.45
C LYS A 160 -13.92 3.57 22.10
N TRP A 161 -13.11 4.56 22.51
CA TRP A 161 -11.69 4.67 22.22
C TRP A 161 -10.77 4.10 23.30
N ARG A 162 -11.32 3.64 24.44
CA ARG A 162 -10.54 3.14 25.59
C ARG A 162 -9.54 2.04 25.23
N GLU A 163 -9.88 1.16 24.28
CA GLU A 163 -8.98 0.10 23.83
C GLU A 163 -8.07 0.53 22.62
N VAL A 164 -8.17 1.77 22.16
CA VAL A 164 -7.54 2.22 20.91
C VAL A 164 -6.51 3.31 21.16
N SER A 165 -6.87 4.33 21.91
CA SER A 165 -6.00 5.48 22.18
C SER A 165 -6.39 6.18 23.47
N GLU A 166 -5.55 6.01 24.49
CA GLU A 166 -5.70 6.72 25.76
C GLU A 166 -5.47 8.21 25.58
N GLU A 167 -4.50 8.60 24.73
CA GLU A 167 -4.16 9.99 24.45
C GLU A 167 -5.32 10.75 23.79
N PHE A 168 -6.10 10.07 22.95
CA PHE A 168 -7.29 10.69 22.36
C PHE A 168 -8.38 10.93 23.40
N ILE A 169 -8.57 10.01 24.33
CA ILE A 169 -9.51 10.17 25.46
C ILE A 169 -9.08 11.35 26.30
N GLU A 170 -7.81 11.40 26.70
CA GLU A 170 -7.26 12.46 27.53
C GLU A 170 -7.37 13.83 26.84
N ALA A 171 -7.05 13.91 25.55
CA ALA A 171 -7.24 15.12 24.76
C ALA A 171 -8.69 15.56 24.67
N LEU A 172 -9.65 14.63 24.48
CA LEU A 172 -11.08 14.93 24.49
C LEU A 172 -11.56 15.39 25.87
N ASP A 173 -11.04 14.81 26.96
CA ASP A 173 -11.38 15.21 28.32
C ASP A 173 -10.85 16.62 28.63
N LEU A 174 -9.67 16.99 28.16
CA LEU A 174 -9.15 18.35 28.25
C LEU A 174 -9.99 19.34 27.44
N ILE A 175 -10.41 18.97 26.24
CA ILE A 175 -11.29 19.77 25.41
C ILE A 175 -12.66 19.95 26.06
N ARG A 176 -13.22 18.90 26.64
CA ARG A 176 -14.51 18.94 27.35
C ARG A 176 -14.48 19.87 28.56
N ASN A 177 -13.33 19.90 29.27
CA ASN A 177 -13.12 20.68 30.49
C ASN A 177 -12.25 21.92 30.26
N TYR A 178 -12.27 22.50 29.05
CA TYR A 178 -11.33 23.55 28.58
C TYR A 178 -11.35 24.88 29.34
N SER A 179 -12.10 25.02 30.42
CA SER A 179 -12.21 26.25 31.25
C SER A 179 -10.86 26.73 31.82
N ARG A 180 -9.82 25.88 31.83
CA ARG A 180 -8.47 26.24 32.28
C ARG A 180 -7.62 26.72 31.12
N GLY A 181 -7.00 27.91 31.27
CA GLY A 181 -6.02 28.41 30.31
C GLY A 181 -4.90 27.38 30.12
N GLY A 182 -4.60 27.01 28.86
CA GLY A 182 -3.58 26.01 28.53
C GLY A 182 -4.10 24.62 28.22
N ALA A 183 -5.30 24.21 28.68
CA ALA A 183 -5.84 22.87 28.44
C ALA A 183 -5.96 22.52 26.93
N LEU A 184 -6.25 23.51 26.09
CA LEU A 184 -6.32 23.29 24.63
C LEU A 184 -4.94 23.04 24.01
N ASP A 185 -3.89 23.74 24.49
CA ASP A 185 -2.51 23.49 24.03
C ASP A 185 -2.00 22.14 24.52
N GLU A 186 -2.35 21.77 25.75
CA GLU A 186 -2.02 20.47 26.34
C GLU A 186 -2.68 19.32 25.58
N ALA A 187 -3.96 19.44 25.21
CA ALA A 187 -4.66 18.43 24.40
C ALA A 187 -3.97 18.17 23.06
N VAL A 188 -3.47 19.22 22.38
CA VAL A 188 -2.72 19.09 21.15
C VAL A 188 -1.35 18.42 21.40
N THR A 189 -0.66 18.82 22.46
CA THR A 189 0.64 18.25 22.81
C THR A 189 0.54 16.74 23.09
N ILE A 190 -0.42 16.34 23.94
CA ILE A 190 -0.65 14.93 24.29
C ILE A 190 -0.87 14.08 23.04
N ILE A 191 -1.72 14.52 22.11
CA ILE A 191 -2.03 13.71 20.92
C ILE A 191 -0.84 13.62 19.96
N LEU A 192 -0.05 14.68 19.81
CA LEU A 192 1.11 14.69 18.95
C LEU A 192 2.28 13.89 19.53
N GLU A 193 2.58 14.05 20.83
CA GLU A 193 3.61 13.29 21.52
C GLU A 193 3.25 11.80 21.57
N GLY A 194 2.01 11.46 21.90
CA GLY A 194 1.53 10.09 21.90
C GLY A 194 1.59 9.44 20.50
N THR A 195 1.30 10.19 19.45
CA THR A 195 1.48 9.71 18.07
C THR A 195 2.94 9.41 17.75
N ARG A 196 3.85 10.30 18.15
CA ARG A 196 5.30 10.15 17.98
C ARG A 196 5.83 8.92 18.72
N GLU A 197 5.44 8.74 20.00
CA GLU A 197 5.88 7.61 20.82
C GLU A 197 5.40 6.28 20.25
N LYS A 198 4.11 6.17 19.93
CA LYS A 198 3.55 4.95 19.31
C LYS A 198 4.22 4.59 18.01
N MET A 199 4.59 5.57 17.18
CA MET A 199 5.26 5.32 15.92
C MET A 199 6.71 4.88 16.12
N ARG A 200 7.39 5.46 17.10
CA ARG A 200 8.74 5.01 17.50
C ARG A 200 8.73 3.56 17.99
N ASP A 201 7.80 3.20 18.85
CA ASP A 201 7.64 1.84 19.34
C ASP A 201 7.34 0.86 18.22
N PHE A 202 6.46 1.24 17.30
CA PHE A 202 6.16 0.45 16.10
C PHE A 202 7.41 0.23 15.25
N SER A 203 8.22 1.25 15.02
CA SER A 203 9.48 1.17 14.28
C SER A 203 10.44 0.13 14.89
N PHE A 204 10.59 0.12 16.21
CA PHE A 204 11.39 -0.93 16.88
C PHE A 204 10.80 -2.33 16.70
N GLN A 205 9.47 -2.46 16.76
CA GLN A 205 8.78 -3.74 16.57
C GLN A 205 8.81 -4.23 15.12
N LEU A 206 9.08 -3.36 14.13
CA LEU A 206 9.17 -3.73 12.72
C LEU A 206 10.36 -4.62 12.37
N ARG A 207 11.46 -4.56 13.12
CA ARG A 207 12.71 -5.29 12.79
C ARG A 207 12.49 -6.79 12.56
N ASN A 208 11.73 -7.46 13.42
CA ASN A 208 11.48 -8.90 13.30
C ASN A 208 10.51 -9.23 12.14
N PRO A 209 9.34 -8.57 11.99
CA PRO A 209 8.48 -8.77 10.83
C PRO A 209 9.17 -8.51 9.48
N VAL A 210 9.99 -7.47 9.38
CA VAL A 210 10.77 -7.17 8.16
C VAL A 210 11.70 -8.33 7.82
N ARG A 211 12.49 -8.81 8.78
CA ARG A 211 13.38 -9.99 8.58
C ARG A 211 12.59 -11.24 8.16
N LEU A 212 11.40 -11.47 8.70
CA LEU A 212 10.56 -12.59 8.29
C LEU A 212 10.07 -12.42 6.84
N ILE A 213 9.70 -11.20 6.44
CA ILE A 213 9.31 -10.89 5.07
C ILE A 213 10.48 -11.12 4.11
N ASP A 214 11.69 -10.67 4.46
CA ASP A 214 12.91 -10.90 3.68
C ASP A 214 13.23 -12.41 3.56
N THR A 215 13.15 -13.12 4.67
CA THR A 215 13.45 -14.56 4.68
C THR A 215 12.44 -15.37 3.88
N LEU A 216 11.14 -15.15 4.11
CA LEU A 216 10.06 -15.89 3.44
C LEU A 216 9.80 -15.39 2.02
N GLY A 217 10.00 -14.09 1.77
CA GLY A 217 9.74 -13.48 0.47
C GLY A 217 10.91 -13.61 -0.51
N PHE A 218 12.13 -13.83 -0.01
CA PHE A 218 13.31 -13.88 -0.86
C PHE A 218 14.24 -15.04 -0.54
N THR A 219 14.86 -15.03 0.63
CA THR A 219 15.97 -15.93 0.92
C THR A 219 15.58 -17.39 0.75
N LEU A 220 14.49 -17.82 1.33
CA LEU A 220 14.02 -19.20 1.28
C LEU A 220 13.52 -19.61 -0.12
N PRO A 221 12.70 -18.82 -0.84
CA PRO A 221 12.33 -19.13 -2.21
C PRO A 221 13.50 -19.19 -3.17
N LEU A 222 14.49 -18.31 -3.04
CA LEU A 222 15.68 -18.32 -3.89
C LEU A 222 16.51 -19.58 -3.69
N ILE A 223 16.76 -19.99 -2.44
CA ILE A 223 17.46 -21.25 -2.12
C ILE A 223 16.68 -22.44 -2.70
N ALA A 224 15.36 -22.45 -2.54
CA ALA A 224 14.53 -23.52 -3.06
C ALA A 224 14.51 -23.53 -4.61
N MET A 225 14.54 -22.37 -5.27
CA MET A 225 14.64 -22.28 -6.74
C MET A 225 15.98 -22.78 -7.27
N THR A 226 17.11 -22.53 -6.57
CA THR A 226 18.41 -23.06 -6.97
C THR A 226 18.48 -24.58 -6.86
N LEU A 227 17.81 -25.15 -5.86
CA LEU A 227 17.79 -26.59 -5.63
C LEU A 227 16.74 -27.32 -6.49
N ALA A 228 15.70 -26.63 -6.97
CA ALA A 228 14.58 -27.23 -7.69
C ALA A 228 15.02 -28.05 -8.92
N PRO A 229 15.91 -27.58 -9.82
CA PRO A 229 16.38 -28.37 -10.95
C PRO A 229 17.12 -29.64 -10.53
N ILE A 230 17.91 -29.56 -9.47
CA ILE A 230 18.69 -30.69 -8.92
C ILE A 230 17.74 -31.75 -8.34
N ILE A 231 16.74 -31.33 -7.58
CA ILE A 231 15.73 -32.23 -6.98
C ILE A 231 14.92 -32.93 -8.08
N LEU A 232 14.50 -32.19 -9.10
CA LEU A 232 13.75 -32.75 -10.23
C LEU A 232 14.58 -33.73 -11.05
N PHE A 233 15.89 -33.48 -11.16
CA PHE A 233 16.83 -34.40 -11.78
C PHE A 233 16.95 -35.71 -11.00
N LEU A 234 17.14 -35.64 -9.68
CA LEU A 234 17.29 -36.84 -8.84
C LEU A 234 16.02 -37.68 -8.71
N ARG A 235 14.86 -37.01 -8.73
CA ARG A 235 13.56 -37.67 -8.60
C ARG A 235 12.52 -37.01 -9.50
N PRO A 236 12.50 -37.35 -10.80
CA PRO A 236 11.49 -36.84 -11.71
C PRO A 236 10.08 -37.29 -11.25
N PHE A 237 9.16 -36.35 -11.16
CA PHE A 237 7.77 -36.64 -10.88
C PHE A 237 6.86 -35.91 -11.88
N ALA A 238 5.81 -36.63 -12.31
CA ALA A 238 4.84 -36.08 -13.24
C ALA A 238 4.18 -34.81 -12.63
N GLY A 239 4.16 -33.70 -13.39
CA GLY A 239 3.57 -32.44 -12.94
C GLY A 239 4.55 -31.46 -12.26
N GLY A 240 5.86 -31.71 -12.31
CA GLY A 240 6.87 -30.82 -11.75
C GLY A 240 6.71 -29.32 -12.08
N PRO A 241 6.50 -28.92 -13.36
CA PRO A 241 6.24 -27.52 -13.71
C PRO A 241 4.99 -26.92 -13.05
N ALA A 242 3.89 -27.69 -13.01
CA ALA A 242 2.65 -27.23 -12.40
C ALA A 242 2.78 -27.05 -10.88
N VAL A 243 3.54 -27.93 -10.22
CA VAL A 243 3.86 -27.81 -8.79
C VAL A 243 4.69 -26.56 -8.53
N MET A 244 5.69 -26.26 -9.37
CA MET A 244 6.49 -25.05 -9.25
C MET A 244 5.64 -23.78 -9.44
N ILE A 245 4.79 -23.74 -10.46
CA ILE A 245 3.86 -22.62 -10.66
C ILE A 245 2.97 -22.44 -9.43
N ALA A 246 2.36 -23.52 -8.94
CA ALA A 246 1.49 -23.45 -7.77
C ALA A 246 2.23 -22.99 -6.50
N ALA A 247 3.46 -23.43 -6.29
CA ALA A 247 4.27 -23.06 -5.13
C ALA A 247 4.77 -21.61 -5.21
N TYR A 248 5.38 -21.22 -6.32
CA TYR A 248 6.06 -19.91 -6.44
C TYR A 248 5.15 -18.78 -6.90
N CYS A 249 4.24 -19.02 -7.83
CA CYS A 249 3.36 -17.96 -8.36
C CYS A 249 2.01 -17.87 -7.63
N VAL A 250 1.66 -18.82 -6.74
CA VAL A 250 0.38 -18.78 -6.02
C VAL A 250 0.58 -18.82 -4.51
N PHE A 251 1.19 -19.89 -4.00
CA PHE A 251 1.30 -20.11 -2.55
C PHE A 251 2.18 -19.07 -1.86
N LEU A 252 3.41 -18.88 -2.35
CA LEU A 252 4.36 -17.94 -1.75
C LEU A 252 3.87 -16.49 -1.75
N PRO A 253 3.35 -15.91 -2.85
CA PRO A 253 2.80 -14.55 -2.84
C PRO A 253 1.62 -14.37 -1.89
N ILE A 254 0.76 -15.40 -1.73
CA ILE A 254 -0.35 -15.35 -0.77
C ILE A 254 0.18 -15.30 0.67
N VAL A 255 1.17 -16.14 1.01
CA VAL A 255 1.79 -16.14 2.34
C VAL A 255 2.50 -14.82 2.62
N LEU A 256 3.25 -14.30 1.65
CA LEU A 256 3.95 -13.02 1.74
C LEU A 256 2.95 -11.85 1.91
N TYR A 257 1.90 -11.82 1.11
CA TYR A 257 0.83 -10.82 1.24
C TYR A 257 0.16 -10.85 2.62
N TRP A 258 -0.11 -12.05 3.14
CA TRP A 258 -0.69 -12.21 4.48
C TRP A 258 0.26 -11.70 5.56
N GLN A 259 1.55 -12.01 5.48
CA GLN A 259 2.57 -11.55 6.42
C GLN A 259 2.70 -10.01 6.39
N ILE A 260 2.78 -9.43 5.18
CA ILE A 260 2.80 -7.98 4.97
C ILE A 260 1.55 -7.33 5.58
N LYS A 261 0.38 -7.87 5.29
CA LYS A 261 -0.88 -7.36 5.80
C LYS A 261 -0.94 -7.42 7.33
N SER A 262 -0.54 -8.54 7.93
CA SER A 262 -0.49 -8.71 9.38
C SER A 262 0.46 -7.72 10.07
N THR A 263 1.56 -7.37 9.41
CA THR A 263 2.52 -6.37 9.89
C THR A 263 1.96 -4.95 9.77
N LEU A 264 1.37 -4.61 8.63
CA LEU A 264 0.77 -3.29 8.41
C LEU A 264 -0.46 -3.01 9.29
N GLU A 265 -1.21 -4.04 9.68
CA GLU A 265 -2.33 -3.90 10.62
C GLU A 265 -1.91 -3.45 12.04
N LYS A 266 -0.64 -3.57 12.38
CA LYS A 266 -0.06 -3.10 13.65
C LYS A 266 0.45 -1.67 13.56
N ARG A 267 0.51 -1.08 12.36
CA ARG A 267 1.00 0.28 12.16
C ARG A 267 0.09 1.28 12.89
N PRO A 268 0.64 2.16 13.73
CA PRO A 268 -0.12 3.25 14.31
C PRO A 268 -0.65 4.19 13.23
N TRP A 269 -1.64 4.99 13.60
CA TRP A 269 -2.15 6.02 12.69
C TRP A 269 -1.10 7.08 12.40
N THR A 270 -1.21 7.68 11.24
CA THR A 270 -0.44 8.84 10.79
C THR A 270 -1.40 9.94 10.34
N PHE A 271 -0.85 11.08 9.97
CA PHE A 271 -1.63 12.23 9.49
C PHE A 271 -2.55 11.88 8.33
N SER A 272 -3.63 12.63 8.17
CA SER A 272 -4.64 12.38 7.16
C SER A 272 -4.10 12.55 5.73
N MET A 273 -4.74 11.85 4.79
CA MET A 273 -4.38 11.95 3.38
C MET A 273 -4.88 13.24 2.75
N ILE A 274 -4.08 13.78 1.84
CA ILE A 274 -4.50 14.88 0.99
C ILE A 274 -5.49 14.39 -0.05
N ASP A 275 -6.68 14.96 -0.06
CA ASP A 275 -7.71 14.69 -1.05
C ASP A 275 -7.68 15.75 -2.16
N ILE A 276 -7.22 15.33 -3.34
CA ILE A 276 -7.15 16.19 -4.53
C ILE A 276 -8.37 16.07 -5.45
N SER A 277 -9.41 15.32 -5.04
CA SER A 277 -10.55 15.01 -5.91
C SER A 277 -11.32 16.26 -6.38
N GLU A 278 -11.30 17.33 -5.59
CA GLU A 278 -11.96 18.61 -5.91
C GLU A 278 -11.07 19.57 -6.74
N HIS A 279 -9.79 19.20 -7.00
CA HIS A 279 -8.91 20.09 -7.75
C HIS A 279 -9.22 20.06 -9.25
N PRO A 280 -9.34 21.22 -9.93
CA PRO A 280 -9.72 21.27 -11.34
C PRO A 280 -8.72 20.59 -12.29
N ASP A 281 -7.45 20.53 -11.92
CA ASP A 281 -6.39 19.89 -12.71
C ASP A 281 -6.18 18.42 -12.36
N ALA A 282 -6.90 17.87 -11.37
CA ALA A 282 -6.80 16.47 -10.99
C ALA A 282 -7.31 15.55 -12.10
N ILE A 283 -6.51 14.57 -12.47
CA ILE A 283 -6.87 13.58 -13.48
C ILE A 283 -7.67 12.47 -12.80
N PRO A 284 -8.86 12.10 -13.34
CA PRO A 284 -9.68 11.03 -12.77
C PRO A 284 -8.90 9.71 -12.72
N LYS A 285 -9.11 8.93 -11.63
CA LYS A 285 -8.49 7.61 -11.44
C LYS A 285 -8.76 6.71 -12.65
N GLY A 286 -7.72 5.99 -13.12
CA GLY A 286 -7.84 5.07 -14.25
C GLY A 286 -7.82 5.72 -15.64
N LYS A 287 -7.54 7.02 -15.73
CA LYS A 287 -7.36 7.72 -17.01
C LYS A 287 -5.94 8.28 -17.13
N LEU A 288 -5.39 8.21 -18.34
CA LEU A 288 -4.11 8.79 -18.71
C LEU A 288 -4.36 10.02 -19.58
N LYS A 289 -3.84 11.17 -19.19
CA LYS A 289 -3.89 12.39 -20.00
C LYS A 289 -2.66 12.45 -20.90
N ILE A 290 -2.86 12.23 -22.22
CA ILE A 290 -1.83 12.42 -23.22
C ILE A 290 -2.22 13.64 -24.05
N LYS A 291 -1.49 14.75 -23.84
CA LYS A 291 -1.82 16.08 -24.41
C LYS A 291 -3.26 16.49 -24.06
N LYS A 292 -4.19 16.42 -25.02
CA LYS A 292 -5.60 16.80 -24.85
C LYS A 292 -6.56 15.61 -24.67
N PHE A 293 -6.08 14.36 -24.87
CA PHE A 293 -6.92 13.17 -24.82
C PHE A 293 -6.85 12.50 -23.45
N LEU A 294 -8.00 12.13 -22.91
CA LEU A 294 -8.16 11.31 -21.70
C LEU A 294 -8.46 9.87 -22.13
N LEU A 295 -7.46 9.00 -22.04
CA LEU A 295 -7.57 7.61 -22.47
C LEU A 295 -7.72 6.69 -21.25
N PRO A 296 -8.55 5.62 -21.33
CA PRO A 296 -8.63 4.62 -20.27
C PRO A 296 -7.32 3.82 -20.21
N VAL A 297 -6.69 3.78 -19.05
CA VAL A 297 -5.35 3.18 -18.88
C VAL A 297 -5.37 1.67 -19.03
N LEU A 298 -6.36 0.99 -18.44
CA LEU A 298 -6.41 -0.46 -18.33
C LEU A 298 -6.39 -1.17 -19.70
N PRO A 299 -7.24 -0.82 -20.68
CA PRO A 299 -7.19 -1.49 -21.98
C PRO A 299 -5.89 -1.21 -22.75
N ILE A 300 -5.34 0.00 -22.61
CA ILE A 300 -4.07 0.37 -23.28
C ILE A 300 -2.89 -0.40 -22.67
N SER A 301 -2.83 -0.51 -21.35
CA SER A 301 -1.77 -1.25 -20.67
C SER A 301 -1.79 -2.73 -21.02
N ILE A 302 -2.97 -3.35 -21.08
CA ILE A 302 -3.13 -4.75 -21.50
C ILE A 302 -2.74 -4.94 -22.96
N LEU A 303 -3.17 -4.03 -23.86
CA LEU A 303 -2.83 -4.11 -25.27
C LEU A 303 -1.32 -4.04 -25.52
N ILE A 304 -0.64 -3.06 -24.90
CA ILE A 304 0.81 -2.89 -25.05
C ILE A 304 1.55 -4.08 -24.43
N GLY A 305 1.12 -4.52 -23.24
CA GLY A 305 1.70 -5.69 -22.59
C GLY A 305 1.57 -6.96 -23.43
N PHE A 306 0.40 -7.17 -24.04
CA PHE A 306 0.17 -8.31 -24.94
C PHE A 306 1.02 -8.25 -26.21
N LEU A 307 1.15 -7.08 -26.83
CA LEU A 307 2.01 -6.89 -27.99
C LEU A 307 3.47 -7.23 -27.70
N VAL A 308 3.98 -6.83 -26.53
CA VAL A 308 5.35 -7.14 -26.13
C VAL A 308 5.52 -8.61 -25.73
N ALA A 309 4.52 -9.22 -25.09
CA ALA A 309 4.53 -10.64 -24.73
C ALA A 309 4.33 -11.57 -25.93
N PHE A 310 3.78 -11.07 -27.04
CA PHE A 310 3.38 -11.88 -28.20
C PHE A 310 4.50 -12.78 -28.77
N PRO A 311 5.76 -12.32 -28.95
CA PRO A 311 6.84 -13.18 -29.44
C PRO A 311 7.08 -14.40 -28.53
N GLY A 312 7.03 -14.22 -27.22
CA GLY A 312 7.21 -15.31 -26.25
C GLY A 312 6.03 -16.27 -26.24
N ILE A 313 4.80 -15.76 -26.31
CA ILE A 313 3.57 -16.58 -26.39
C ILE A 313 3.58 -17.39 -27.68
N PHE A 314 3.91 -16.76 -28.82
CA PHE A 314 4.01 -17.44 -30.11
C PHE A 314 5.08 -18.54 -30.11
N TYR A 315 6.23 -18.26 -29.46
CA TYR A 315 7.30 -19.26 -29.28
C TYR A 315 6.82 -20.47 -28.49
N LEU A 316 6.08 -20.28 -27.38
CA LEU A 316 5.53 -21.39 -26.56
C LEU A 316 4.54 -22.27 -27.33
N LEU A 317 3.84 -21.71 -28.31
CA LEU A 317 2.88 -22.46 -29.16
C LEU A 317 3.57 -23.24 -30.29
N THR A 318 4.83 -22.93 -30.62
CA THR A 318 5.60 -23.58 -31.69
C THR A 318 6.80 -24.33 -31.06
N PRO A 319 6.70 -25.65 -30.82
CA PRO A 319 7.80 -26.40 -30.24
C PRO A 319 9.03 -26.38 -31.15
N LYS A 320 10.16 -25.94 -30.60
CA LYS A 320 11.46 -25.90 -31.28
C LYS A 320 12.52 -26.50 -30.38
N ALA A 321 13.63 -26.97 -31.00
CA ALA A 321 14.79 -27.42 -30.26
C ALA A 321 15.31 -26.32 -29.33
N PHE A 322 15.79 -26.70 -28.13
CA PHE A 322 16.33 -25.77 -27.15
C PHE A 322 17.52 -24.97 -27.72
N SER A 323 17.50 -23.66 -27.51
CA SER A 323 18.61 -22.75 -27.80
C SER A 323 18.61 -21.60 -26.79
N PHE A 324 19.77 -21.02 -26.48
CA PHE A 324 19.84 -19.83 -25.62
C PHE A 324 19.01 -18.65 -26.15
N THR A 325 18.83 -18.54 -27.49
CA THR A 325 17.97 -17.55 -28.09
C THR A 325 16.51 -17.67 -27.66
N ASN A 326 16.08 -18.86 -27.26
CA ASN A 326 14.72 -19.12 -26.81
C ASN A 326 14.39 -18.43 -25.49
N ILE A 327 15.38 -18.30 -24.58
CA ILE A 327 15.24 -17.55 -23.32
C ILE A 327 14.94 -16.08 -23.60
N ILE A 328 15.48 -15.51 -24.69
CA ILE A 328 15.19 -14.13 -25.08
C ILE A 328 13.73 -13.98 -25.53
N TYR A 329 13.19 -14.98 -26.24
CA TYR A 329 11.76 -14.95 -26.63
C TYR A 329 10.85 -15.06 -25.41
N THR A 330 11.12 -15.95 -24.47
CA THR A 330 10.30 -16.10 -23.25
C THR A 330 10.44 -14.92 -22.29
N LEU A 331 11.57 -14.22 -22.31
CA LEU A 331 11.79 -12.99 -21.58
C LEU A 331 10.80 -11.88 -22.01
N SER A 332 10.32 -11.90 -23.27
CA SER A 332 9.31 -10.96 -23.74
C SER A 332 7.98 -11.07 -22.96
N ILE A 333 7.64 -12.24 -22.42
CA ILE A 333 6.46 -12.44 -21.57
C ILE A 333 6.62 -11.65 -20.27
N THR A 334 7.78 -11.79 -19.62
CA THR A 334 8.10 -11.06 -18.36
C THR A 334 8.05 -9.55 -18.62
N TRP A 335 8.63 -9.08 -19.73
CA TRP A 335 8.56 -7.67 -20.13
C TRP A 335 7.15 -7.21 -20.46
N GLY A 336 6.34 -8.03 -21.12
CA GLY A 336 4.96 -7.71 -21.44
C GLY A 336 4.12 -7.48 -20.20
N ILE A 337 4.23 -8.37 -19.19
CA ILE A 337 3.54 -8.22 -17.90
C ILE A 337 4.06 -6.98 -17.15
N THR A 338 5.39 -6.80 -17.10
CA THR A 338 6.01 -5.64 -16.42
C THR A 338 5.56 -4.32 -17.03
N LEU A 339 5.55 -4.21 -18.37
CA LEU A 339 5.13 -2.99 -19.07
C LEU A 339 3.64 -2.70 -18.92
N ALA A 340 2.79 -3.75 -18.92
CA ALA A 340 1.37 -3.59 -18.65
C ALA A 340 1.14 -2.99 -17.25
N LEU A 341 1.77 -3.56 -16.23
CA LEU A 341 1.69 -3.08 -14.85
C LEU A 341 2.33 -1.70 -14.71
N PHE A 342 3.49 -1.46 -15.34
CA PHE A 342 4.16 -0.17 -15.32
C PHE A 342 3.26 0.95 -15.88
N ILE A 343 2.67 0.77 -17.05
CA ILE A 343 1.79 1.79 -17.66
C ILE A 343 0.57 2.05 -16.77
N TYR A 344 -0.03 0.99 -16.19
CA TYR A 344 -1.16 1.11 -15.30
C TYR A 344 -0.80 1.94 -14.05
N PHE A 345 0.26 1.58 -13.35
CA PHE A 345 0.68 2.28 -12.14
C PHE A 345 1.30 3.65 -12.41
N TYR A 346 1.99 3.82 -13.52
CA TYR A 346 2.57 5.11 -13.92
C TYR A 346 1.51 6.20 -14.16
N SER A 347 0.29 5.83 -14.51
CA SER A 347 -0.82 6.79 -14.68
C SER A 347 -1.09 7.61 -13.41
N TYR A 348 -0.83 7.06 -12.24
CA TYR A 348 -1.00 7.73 -10.95
C TYR A 348 0.06 8.82 -10.71
N LYS A 349 1.24 8.71 -11.34
CA LYS A 349 2.31 9.70 -11.21
C LYS A 349 1.91 11.08 -11.75
N GLN A 350 0.93 11.16 -12.64
CA GLN A 350 0.46 12.43 -13.18
C GLN A 350 -0.13 13.35 -12.09
N ASN A 351 -0.77 12.77 -11.09
CA ASN A 351 -1.32 13.52 -9.95
C ASN A 351 -0.32 13.68 -8.80
N LEU A 352 0.81 12.96 -8.81
CA LEU A 352 1.78 13.00 -7.73
C LEU A 352 2.40 14.39 -7.57
N LYS A 353 2.72 15.07 -8.67
CA LYS A 353 3.23 16.45 -8.65
C LYS A 353 2.27 17.41 -7.95
N LEU A 354 0.97 17.27 -8.24
CA LEU A 354 -0.06 18.09 -7.60
C LEU A 354 -0.12 17.83 -6.09
N ILE A 355 0.01 16.57 -5.66
CA ILE A 355 0.04 16.20 -4.24
C ILE A 355 1.29 16.76 -3.56
N GLU A 356 2.45 16.68 -4.23
CA GLU A 356 3.71 17.25 -3.72
C GLU A 356 3.63 18.79 -3.57
N GLU A 357 3.00 19.47 -4.54
CA GLU A 357 2.75 20.93 -4.46
C GLU A 357 1.83 21.28 -3.30
N VAL A 358 0.79 20.46 -3.05
CA VAL A 358 -0.10 20.65 -1.90
C VAL A 358 0.63 20.42 -0.58
N LYS A 359 1.42 19.33 -0.47
CA LYS A 359 2.25 19.04 0.71
C LYS A 359 3.23 20.17 0.99
N LEU A 360 3.86 20.69 -0.05
CA LEU A 360 4.77 21.83 0.08
C LEU A 360 4.01 23.06 0.59
N SER A 361 2.85 23.36 0.00
CA SER A 361 2.00 24.48 0.43
C SER A 361 1.55 24.36 1.88
N GLU A 362 1.22 23.15 2.36
CA GLU A 362 0.85 22.91 3.76
C GLU A 362 2.03 23.13 4.72
N ARG A 363 3.24 22.71 4.34
CA ARG A 363 4.46 22.97 5.13
C ARG A 363 4.78 24.47 5.20
N GLU A 364 4.75 25.13 4.07
CA GLU A 364 4.96 26.59 3.97
C GLU A 364 3.89 27.38 4.72
N PHE A 365 2.68 26.81 4.86
CA PHE A 365 1.56 27.47 5.53
C PHE A 365 1.83 27.77 7.00
N SER A 366 2.53 26.90 7.71
CA SER A 366 2.90 27.13 9.10
C SER A 366 3.79 28.37 9.24
N GLU A 367 4.75 28.55 8.32
CA GLU A 367 5.63 29.71 8.29
C GLU A 367 4.85 30.98 7.89
N ALA A 368 4.01 30.89 6.88
CA ALA A 368 3.17 32.00 6.43
C ALA A 368 2.23 32.50 7.53
N ILE A 369 1.61 31.60 8.29
CA ILE A 369 0.73 31.94 9.42
C ILE A 369 1.53 32.53 10.57
N TYR A 370 2.76 32.07 10.81
CA TYR A 370 3.64 32.65 11.85
C TYR A 370 3.97 34.10 11.52
N VAL A 371 4.39 34.40 10.27
CA VAL A 371 4.66 35.77 9.81
C VAL A 371 3.40 36.64 9.87
N LEU A 372 2.23 36.07 9.52
CA LEU A 372 0.96 36.76 9.61
C LEU A 372 0.61 37.12 11.06
N ALA A 373 0.81 36.19 11.98
CA ALA A 373 0.58 36.38 13.41
C ALA A 373 1.43 37.50 13.99
N ASP A 374 2.71 37.55 13.59
CA ASP A 374 3.65 38.65 13.98
C ASP A 374 3.16 40.03 13.51
N LYS A 375 2.67 40.12 12.26
CA LYS A 375 2.13 41.39 11.73
C LYS A 375 0.80 41.78 12.42
N LEU A 376 -0.02 40.81 12.77
CA LEU A 376 -1.25 41.04 13.54
C LEU A 376 -0.97 41.46 14.98
N ALA A 377 0.11 40.96 15.59
CA ALA A 377 0.51 41.33 16.97
C ALA A 377 0.81 42.82 17.13
N VAL A 378 1.24 43.46 16.07
CA VAL A 378 1.50 44.93 16.06
C VAL A 378 0.18 45.73 15.99
N GLY A 379 -0.97 45.06 15.91
CA GLY A 379 -2.27 45.75 15.87
C GLY A 379 -2.75 46.17 14.48
N THR A 380 -2.10 45.68 13.41
CA THR A 380 -2.53 45.97 12.02
C THR A 380 -3.74 45.13 11.62
N PRO A 381 -4.72 45.70 10.85
CA PRO A 381 -5.86 44.94 10.33
C PRO A 381 -5.41 43.74 9.51
N LEU A 382 -6.24 42.69 9.45
CA LEU A 382 -5.90 41.43 8.79
C LEU A 382 -5.56 41.62 7.31
N GLU A 383 -6.28 42.47 6.57
CA GLU A 383 -6.03 42.73 5.16
C GLU A 383 -4.63 43.37 4.93
N THR A 384 -4.26 44.35 5.77
CA THR A 384 -2.94 44.99 5.72
C THR A 384 -1.83 44.03 6.15
N SER A 385 -2.13 43.18 7.13
CA SER A 385 -1.20 42.15 7.60
C SER A 385 -0.97 41.10 6.53
N LEU A 386 -2.01 40.67 5.79
CA LEU A 386 -1.89 39.79 4.63
C LEU A 386 -1.02 40.40 3.53
N GLU A 387 -1.17 41.71 3.23
CA GLU A 387 -0.34 42.37 2.22
C GLU A 387 1.15 42.39 2.63
N LYS A 388 1.44 42.76 3.88
CA LYS A 388 2.81 42.73 4.40
C LYS A 388 3.40 41.32 4.42
N THR A 389 2.60 40.34 4.84
CA THR A 389 2.98 38.93 4.86
C THR A 389 3.27 38.42 3.46
N SER A 390 2.40 38.68 2.47
CA SER A 390 2.60 38.25 1.09
C SER A 390 3.93 38.73 0.50
N LYS A 391 4.33 39.97 0.83
CA LYS A 391 5.64 40.54 0.42
C LYS A 391 6.80 39.81 1.12
N THR A 392 6.67 39.51 2.41
CA THR A 392 7.70 38.80 3.18
C THR A 392 7.91 37.37 2.70
N ILE A 393 6.80 36.64 2.40
CA ILE A 393 6.81 35.24 1.95
C ILE A 393 6.79 35.12 0.42
N SER A 394 7.27 36.13 -0.31
CA SER A 394 7.22 36.14 -1.79
C SER A 394 7.93 34.95 -2.45
N HIS A 395 8.87 34.31 -1.74
CA HIS A 395 9.59 33.10 -2.14
C HIS A 395 8.79 31.81 -1.93
N LEU A 396 7.69 31.85 -1.18
CA LEU A 396 6.84 30.68 -0.92
C LEU A 396 5.72 30.58 -1.96
N SER A 397 5.30 29.34 -2.29
CA SER A 397 4.20 29.08 -3.24
C SER A 397 2.87 29.67 -2.75
N LEU A 398 2.70 29.73 -1.43
CA LEU A 398 1.53 30.30 -0.74
C LEU A 398 1.34 31.82 -0.95
N SER A 399 2.39 32.53 -1.36
CA SER A 399 2.27 33.96 -1.66
C SER A 399 1.22 34.24 -2.74
N ASN A 400 1.04 33.32 -3.69
CA ASN A 400 0.01 33.37 -4.73
C ASN A 400 -1.40 33.39 -4.16
N LEU A 401 -1.68 32.56 -3.13
CA LEU A 401 -2.98 32.53 -2.43
C LEU A 401 -3.28 33.90 -1.81
N PHE A 402 -2.30 34.48 -1.10
CA PHE A 402 -2.48 35.79 -0.44
C PHE A 402 -2.59 36.93 -1.47
N ASN A 403 -1.79 36.91 -2.52
CA ASN A 403 -1.88 37.90 -3.60
C ASN A 403 -3.23 37.86 -4.31
N LYS A 404 -3.76 36.66 -4.58
CA LYS A 404 -5.08 36.51 -5.18
C LYS A 404 -6.20 36.97 -4.25
N THR A 405 -6.07 36.69 -2.95
CA THR A 405 -6.99 37.22 -1.94
C THR A 405 -6.99 38.74 -1.92
N LEU A 406 -5.81 39.35 -1.92
CA LEU A 406 -5.66 40.79 -1.96
C LEU A 406 -6.19 41.41 -3.26
N TYR A 407 -5.97 40.77 -4.40
CA TYR A 407 -6.54 41.18 -5.67
C TYR A 407 -8.07 41.18 -5.62
N ASN A 408 -8.68 40.13 -5.07
CA ASN A 408 -10.14 40.03 -4.92
C ASN A 408 -10.70 41.12 -4.00
N ILE A 409 -9.96 41.48 -2.93
CA ILE A 409 -10.37 42.59 -2.03
C ILE A 409 -10.24 43.93 -2.74
N LYS A 410 -9.06 44.24 -3.33
CA LYS A 410 -8.74 45.56 -3.89
C LYS A 410 -9.46 45.84 -5.22
N THR A 411 -9.63 44.80 -6.08
CA THR A 411 -10.17 44.96 -7.44
C THR A 411 -11.64 44.64 -7.53
N LEU A 412 -12.09 43.58 -6.83
CA LEU A 412 -13.49 43.14 -6.87
C LEU A 412 -14.34 43.70 -5.72
N GLY A 413 -13.71 44.38 -4.74
CA GLY A 413 -14.41 44.95 -3.57
C GLY A 413 -15.01 43.88 -2.65
N PHE A 414 -14.46 42.65 -2.66
CA PHE A 414 -14.98 41.56 -1.83
C PHE A 414 -14.57 41.75 -0.36
N THR A 415 -15.43 41.31 0.55
CA THR A 415 -15.02 41.08 1.94
C THR A 415 -13.97 39.99 1.99
N LEU A 416 -13.11 39.98 3.02
CA LEU A 416 -12.05 38.97 3.16
C LEU A 416 -12.58 37.53 3.08
N GLU A 417 -13.73 37.26 3.72
CA GLU A 417 -14.38 35.96 3.66
C GLU A 417 -14.78 35.58 2.23
N LYS A 418 -15.43 36.50 1.50
CA LYS A 418 -15.80 36.27 0.11
C LYS A 418 -14.58 36.18 -0.80
N ALA A 419 -13.53 36.97 -0.58
CA ALA A 419 -12.30 36.93 -1.35
C ALA A 419 -11.57 35.58 -1.24
N LEU A 420 -11.69 34.91 -0.09
CA LEU A 420 -11.11 33.59 0.15
C LEU A 420 -12.01 32.45 -0.35
N PHE A 421 -13.33 32.47 0.01
CA PHE A 421 -14.21 31.29 -0.04
C PHE A 421 -15.27 31.35 -1.13
N ASP A 422 -15.33 32.38 -1.97
CA ASP A 422 -16.30 32.45 -3.07
C ASP A 422 -16.15 31.26 -4.01
N LYS A 423 -17.29 30.71 -4.47
CA LYS A 423 -17.30 29.50 -5.31
C LYS A 423 -16.69 29.71 -6.69
N GLU A 424 -16.76 30.93 -7.23
CA GLU A 424 -16.29 31.24 -8.59
C GLU A 424 -14.92 31.94 -8.60
N ALA A 425 -14.73 32.93 -7.73
CA ALA A 425 -13.53 33.78 -7.69
C ALA A 425 -12.65 33.61 -6.46
N GLY A 426 -13.07 32.82 -5.46
CA GLY A 426 -12.36 32.64 -4.20
C GLY A 426 -10.93 32.11 -4.39
N ALA A 427 -9.99 32.70 -3.64
CA ALA A 427 -8.57 32.36 -3.75
C ALA A 427 -8.28 30.89 -3.38
N ILE A 428 -9.03 30.34 -2.45
CA ILE A 428 -8.88 28.94 -1.96
C ILE A 428 -9.30 27.88 -2.99
N ARG A 429 -10.05 28.24 -4.02
CA ARG A 429 -10.51 27.29 -5.05
C ARG A 429 -9.34 26.51 -5.69
N TYR A 430 -8.18 27.14 -5.80
CA TYR A 430 -6.98 26.53 -6.38
C TYR A 430 -6.02 25.94 -5.34
N SER A 431 -6.40 25.97 -4.05
CA SER A 431 -5.66 25.32 -2.97
C SER A 431 -6.46 24.10 -2.51
N PRO A 432 -6.08 22.88 -2.87
CA PRO A 432 -6.85 21.67 -2.54
C PRO A 432 -6.71 21.27 -1.07
N SER A 433 -5.83 21.95 -0.30
CA SER A 433 -5.64 21.66 1.11
C SER A 433 -6.85 22.04 1.96
N ARG A 434 -7.46 21.03 2.59
CA ARG A 434 -8.55 21.25 3.55
C ARG A 434 -8.05 21.86 4.85
N LEU A 435 -6.83 21.53 5.25
CA LEU A 435 -6.18 22.12 6.42
C LEU A 435 -6.08 23.66 6.24
N ILE A 436 -5.52 24.12 5.13
CA ILE A 436 -5.40 25.56 4.81
C ILE A 436 -6.78 26.22 4.81
N LYS A 437 -7.78 25.58 4.16
CA LYS A 437 -9.16 26.07 4.10
C LYS A 437 -9.79 26.22 5.48
N SER A 438 -9.68 25.20 6.32
CA SER A 438 -10.26 25.19 7.67
C SER A 438 -9.59 26.21 8.57
N VAL A 439 -8.28 26.29 8.56
CA VAL A 439 -7.51 27.23 9.37
C VAL A 439 -7.80 28.68 8.96
N LEU A 440 -7.81 28.97 7.66
CA LEU A 440 -8.14 30.32 7.18
C LEU A 440 -9.58 30.72 7.53
N LYS A 441 -10.53 29.78 7.56
CA LYS A 441 -11.89 30.06 7.99
C LYS A 441 -11.94 30.50 9.46
N VAL A 442 -11.25 29.75 10.35
CA VAL A 442 -11.17 30.13 11.76
C VAL A 442 -10.47 31.48 11.93
N LEU A 443 -9.39 31.73 11.17
CA LEU A 443 -8.68 33.00 11.24
C LEU A 443 -9.53 34.19 10.80
N VAL A 444 -10.34 34.01 9.75
CA VAL A 444 -11.30 35.05 9.31
C VAL A 444 -12.36 35.33 10.38
N ASP A 445 -12.89 34.28 11.02
CA ASP A 445 -13.87 34.42 12.09
C ASP A 445 -13.24 35.07 13.35
N ALA A 446 -11.98 34.75 13.67
CA ALA A 446 -11.22 35.41 14.72
C ALA A 446 -11.01 36.92 14.43
N ALA A 447 -10.70 37.25 13.18
CA ALA A 447 -10.50 38.64 12.76
C ALA A 447 -11.76 39.50 12.86
N LYS A 448 -12.96 38.92 12.67
CA LYS A 448 -14.24 39.62 12.89
C LYS A 448 -14.42 40.07 14.35
N LYS A 449 -13.80 39.37 15.31
CA LYS A 449 -13.85 39.70 16.75
C LYS A 449 -12.78 40.70 17.19
N GLY A 450 -11.77 40.96 16.35
CA GLY A 450 -10.72 41.90 16.57
C GLY A 450 -9.33 41.39 16.29
N VAL A 451 -8.39 42.32 16.08
CA VAL A 451 -7.00 42.03 15.67
C VAL A 451 -6.24 41.22 16.73
N LYS A 452 -6.47 41.50 18.02
CA LYS A 452 -5.79 40.79 19.11
C LYS A 452 -6.16 39.32 19.16
N GLY A 453 -7.44 38.97 19.02
CA GLY A 453 -7.91 37.59 18.94
C GLY A 453 -7.31 36.89 17.72
N ALA A 454 -7.36 37.54 16.55
CA ALA A 454 -6.78 36.99 15.32
C ALA A 454 -5.28 36.71 15.46
N SER A 455 -4.50 37.59 16.12
CA SER A 455 -3.08 37.38 16.37
C SER A 455 -2.81 36.17 17.28
N GLN A 456 -3.53 36.10 18.39
CA GLN A 456 -3.39 34.96 19.33
C GLN A 456 -3.71 33.61 18.67
N THR A 457 -4.80 33.58 17.92
CA THR A 457 -5.24 32.40 17.16
C THR A 457 -4.21 32.02 16.10
N ALA A 458 -3.75 32.98 15.29
CA ALA A 458 -2.73 32.71 14.27
C ALA A 458 -1.43 32.17 14.89
N SER A 459 -0.98 32.75 16.01
CA SER A 459 0.24 32.30 16.72
C SER A 459 0.11 30.88 17.26
N ALA A 460 -1.05 30.54 17.83
CA ALA A 460 -1.31 29.19 18.33
C ALA A 460 -1.38 28.17 17.20
N ILE A 461 -2.11 28.49 16.12
CA ILE A 461 -2.20 27.64 14.92
C ILE A 461 -0.80 27.41 14.33
N ALA A 462 0.00 28.46 14.16
CA ALA A 462 1.36 28.35 13.63
C ALA A 462 2.22 27.40 14.47
N ARG A 463 2.15 27.51 15.79
CA ARG A 463 2.87 26.62 16.73
C ARG A 463 2.40 25.17 16.60
N HIS A 464 1.08 24.93 16.56
CA HIS A 464 0.52 23.59 16.42
C HIS A 464 0.89 22.94 15.07
N LEU A 465 0.80 23.70 13.96
CA LEU A 465 1.21 23.21 12.64
C LEU A 465 2.70 22.87 12.60
N LYS A 466 3.56 23.71 13.19
CA LYS A 466 4.99 23.43 13.26
C LYS A 466 5.28 22.14 14.05
N LEU A 467 4.60 21.94 15.18
CA LEU A 467 4.74 20.75 15.99
C LEU A 467 4.22 19.49 15.24
N ALA A 468 3.07 19.61 14.55
CA ALA A 468 2.53 18.53 13.73
C ALA A 468 3.50 18.11 12.61
N HIS A 469 4.10 19.07 11.89
CA HIS A 469 5.09 18.78 10.85
C HIS A 469 6.37 18.14 11.41
N ALA A 470 6.85 18.60 12.57
CA ALA A 470 8.00 17.98 13.23
C ALA A 470 7.69 16.52 13.59
N THR A 471 6.50 16.25 14.14
CA THR A 471 6.05 14.88 14.44
C THR A 471 5.91 14.01 13.18
N GLU A 472 5.39 14.58 12.08
CA GLU A 472 5.32 13.88 10.79
C GLU A 472 6.71 13.48 10.27
N GLN A 473 7.69 14.37 10.40
CA GLN A 473 9.07 14.08 10.01
C GLN A 473 9.69 12.99 10.89
N ASP A 474 9.52 13.07 12.21
CA ASP A 474 10.01 12.04 13.14
C ASP A 474 9.41 10.65 12.85
N VAL A 475 8.12 10.61 12.49
CA VAL A 475 7.43 9.39 12.07
C VAL A 475 8.03 8.82 10.79
N LYS A 476 8.33 9.67 9.82
CA LYS A 476 8.96 9.27 8.56
C LYS A 476 10.36 8.72 8.81
N ASP A 477 11.18 9.43 9.57
CA ASP A 477 12.55 9.02 9.89
C ASP A 477 12.57 7.68 10.64
N ALA A 478 11.61 7.44 11.53
CA ALA A 478 11.47 6.19 12.26
C ALA A 478 11.18 4.97 11.36
N THR A 479 10.58 5.15 10.20
CA THR A 479 10.25 4.07 9.25
C THR A 479 11.21 3.97 8.07
N GLU A 480 12.11 4.94 7.89
CA GLU A 480 13.02 5.04 6.75
C GLU A 480 14.03 3.88 6.69
N GLU A 481 14.54 3.41 7.83
CA GLU A 481 15.45 2.25 7.88
C GLU A 481 14.83 1.00 7.27
N ALA A 482 13.57 0.70 7.61
CA ALA A 482 12.85 -0.43 7.06
C ALA A 482 12.52 -0.23 5.57
N GLY A 483 12.14 0.98 5.17
CA GLY A 483 11.85 1.32 3.78
C GLY A 483 13.07 1.24 2.87
N SER A 484 14.24 1.71 3.32
CA SER A 484 15.49 1.64 2.55
C SER A 484 15.97 0.20 2.35
N SER A 485 15.85 -0.66 3.36
CA SER A 485 16.13 -2.10 3.23
C SER A 485 15.28 -2.73 2.11
N MET A 486 13.96 -2.46 2.10
CA MET A 486 13.06 -2.94 1.05
C MET A 486 13.42 -2.42 -0.35
N THR A 487 13.91 -1.18 -0.43
CA THR A 487 14.36 -0.61 -1.71
C THR A 487 15.53 -1.38 -2.29
N ILE A 488 16.54 -1.67 -1.48
CA ILE A 488 17.73 -2.45 -1.90
C ILE A 488 17.30 -3.85 -2.34
N GLU A 489 16.39 -4.46 -1.62
CA GLU A 489 15.87 -5.78 -1.93
C GLU A 489 15.11 -5.80 -3.27
N CYS A 490 14.18 -4.87 -3.49
CA CYS A 490 13.41 -4.76 -4.72
C CYS A 490 14.25 -4.41 -5.95
N LEU A 491 15.23 -3.51 -5.80
CA LEU A 491 15.97 -2.96 -6.93
C LEU A 491 17.25 -3.74 -7.24
N LEU A 492 17.89 -4.34 -6.24
CA LEU A 492 19.19 -4.96 -6.41
C LEU A 492 19.15 -6.47 -6.15
N LEU A 493 18.84 -6.89 -4.92
CA LEU A 493 19.00 -8.29 -4.51
C LEU A 493 18.10 -9.24 -5.29
N ALA A 494 16.80 -8.92 -5.39
CA ALA A 494 15.84 -9.80 -6.06
C ALA A 494 16.12 -9.95 -7.56
N PRO A 495 16.25 -8.86 -8.34
CA PRO A 495 16.52 -8.97 -9.77
C PRO A 495 17.87 -9.66 -10.06
N LEU A 496 18.91 -9.32 -9.29
CA LEU A 496 20.24 -9.88 -9.47
C LEU A 496 20.24 -11.39 -9.22
N THR A 497 19.70 -11.82 -8.07
CA THR A 497 19.66 -13.23 -7.71
C THR A 497 18.78 -14.06 -8.65
N CYS A 498 17.59 -13.56 -9.01
CA CYS A 498 16.71 -14.23 -9.98
C CYS A 498 17.38 -14.37 -11.36
N GLY A 499 18.10 -13.34 -11.83
CA GLY A 499 18.83 -13.39 -13.10
C GLY A 499 19.92 -14.45 -13.10
N ILE A 500 20.72 -14.51 -12.03
CA ILE A 500 21.78 -15.53 -11.87
C ILE A 500 21.17 -16.94 -11.79
N ILE A 501 20.10 -17.13 -11.02
CA ILE A 501 19.46 -18.44 -10.85
C ILE A 501 18.92 -18.97 -12.18
N VAL A 502 18.24 -18.12 -12.97
CA VAL A 502 17.73 -18.53 -14.28
C VAL A 502 18.85 -18.92 -15.23
N ALA A 503 19.92 -18.12 -15.29
CA ALA A 503 21.06 -18.41 -16.13
C ALA A 503 21.75 -19.72 -15.70
N PHE A 504 22.02 -19.88 -14.41
CA PHE A 504 22.65 -21.09 -13.86
C PHE A 504 21.81 -22.34 -14.13
N THR A 505 20.50 -22.27 -13.86
CA THR A 505 19.57 -23.38 -14.09
C THR A 505 19.51 -23.77 -15.57
N SER A 506 19.47 -22.77 -16.46
CA SER A 506 19.43 -23.02 -17.91
C SER A 506 20.68 -23.74 -18.41
N ILE A 507 21.84 -23.38 -17.87
CA ILE A 507 23.12 -24.01 -18.21
C ILE A 507 23.20 -25.42 -17.61
N ALA A 508 22.81 -25.58 -16.34
CA ALA A 508 22.78 -26.88 -15.69
C ALA A 508 21.89 -27.88 -16.45
N MET A 509 20.70 -27.47 -16.86
CA MET A 509 19.80 -28.31 -17.66
C MET A 509 20.41 -28.66 -19.02
N GLN A 510 21.08 -27.72 -19.69
CA GLN A 510 21.74 -27.97 -20.96
C GLN A 510 22.89 -28.99 -20.82
N MET A 511 23.70 -28.85 -19.77
CA MET A 511 24.75 -29.84 -19.47
C MET A 511 24.17 -31.23 -19.24
N ILE A 512 23.05 -31.34 -18.55
CA ILE A 512 22.39 -32.61 -18.32
C ILE A 512 21.93 -33.24 -19.64
N VAL A 513 21.39 -32.45 -20.57
CA VAL A 513 21.01 -32.96 -21.91
C VAL A 513 22.22 -33.46 -22.66
N VAL A 514 23.33 -32.70 -22.73
CA VAL A 514 24.58 -33.11 -23.39
C VAL A 514 25.14 -34.38 -22.76
N LEU A 515 25.16 -34.48 -21.42
CA LEU A 515 25.61 -35.69 -20.73
C LEU A 515 24.71 -36.90 -21.07
N GLY A 516 23.41 -36.69 -21.18
CA GLY A 516 22.44 -37.71 -21.60
C GLY A 516 22.71 -38.20 -23.04
N GLU A 517 22.98 -37.28 -23.98
CA GLU A 517 23.36 -37.63 -25.36
C GLU A 517 24.70 -38.39 -25.43
N MET A 518 25.73 -37.94 -24.68
CA MET A 518 27.02 -38.65 -24.61
C MET A 518 26.87 -40.05 -23.99
N PHE A 519 26.05 -40.18 -22.95
CA PHE A 519 25.78 -41.47 -22.33
C PHE A 519 25.00 -42.40 -23.25
N SER A 520 24.02 -41.89 -24.04
CA SER A 520 23.31 -42.70 -25.02
C SER A 520 24.22 -43.21 -26.13
N ALA A 521 25.08 -42.33 -26.67
CA ALA A 521 26.05 -42.71 -27.69
C ALA A 521 27.08 -43.77 -27.17
N PHE A 522 27.48 -43.63 -25.90
CA PHE A 522 28.37 -44.63 -25.24
C PHE A 522 27.67 -45.98 -25.09
N MET A 523 26.39 -45.99 -24.70
CA MET A 523 25.61 -47.19 -24.51
C MET A 523 25.26 -47.88 -25.85
N GLU A 524 25.02 -47.15 -26.93
CA GLU A 524 24.83 -47.70 -28.27
C GLU A 524 26.09 -48.41 -28.79
N GLY A 525 27.27 -47.98 -28.35
CA GLY A 525 28.56 -48.61 -28.65
C GLY A 525 28.83 -49.92 -27.88
N LEU A 526 28.08 -50.19 -26.80
CA LEU A 526 28.24 -51.40 -25.97
C LEU A 526 27.25 -52.50 -26.39
N THR A 527 27.67 -53.32 -27.33
CA THR A 527 26.94 -54.54 -27.71
C THR A 527 27.20 -55.66 -26.70
N GLY A 528 26.33 -55.80 -25.64
CA GLY A 528 26.51 -56.87 -24.65
C GLY A 528 25.60 -56.76 -23.42
N PRO A 529 25.61 -57.74 -22.48
CA PRO A 529 24.79 -57.71 -21.26
C PRO A 529 24.92 -56.47 -20.37
N ALA A 530 26.06 -55.73 -20.50
CA ALA A 530 26.29 -54.48 -19.82
C ALA A 530 25.35 -53.37 -20.28
N GLY A 531 24.85 -53.41 -21.51
CA GLY A 531 23.86 -52.48 -22.03
C GLY A 531 22.48 -52.60 -21.35
N MET A 532 22.13 -53.78 -20.83
CA MET A 532 20.86 -54.00 -20.10
C MET A 532 20.85 -53.35 -18.70
N VAL A 533 22.00 -53.29 -18.03
CA VAL A 533 22.16 -52.69 -16.68
C VAL A 533 22.16 -51.15 -16.74
N GLY A 534 22.65 -50.57 -17.84
CA GLY A 534 22.69 -49.14 -18.07
C GLY A 534 21.34 -48.53 -18.51
N GLY A 535 20.40 -49.36 -18.97
CA GLY A 535 19.08 -48.90 -19.45
C GLY A 535 18.24 -48.14 -18.43
N GLY A 536 18.36 -48.49 -17.14
CA GLY A 536 17.68 -47.74 -16.06
C GLY A 536 18.22 -46.35 -15.85
N ALA A 537 19.55 -46.14 -15.95
CA ALA A 537 20.16 -44.83 -15.87
C ALA A 537 19.82 -43.97 -17.12
N PHE A 538 19.80 -44.59 -18.32
CA PHE A 538 19.38 -43.94 -19.58
C PHE A 538 17.96 -43.41 -19.52
N LEU A 539 16.98 -44.18 -18.99
CA LEU A 539 15.59 -43.76 -18.79
C LEU A 539 15.49 -42.56 -17.82
N MET A 540 16.39 -42.44 -16.83
CA MET A 540 16.47 -41.26 -15.97
C MET A 540 16.86 -40.00 -16.76
N PHE A 541 17.84 -40.09 -17.67
CA PHE A 541 18.29 -38.96 -18.49
C PHE A 541 17.26 -38.57 -19.59
N GLN A 542 16.53 -39.51 -20.15
CA GLN A 542 15.53 -39.25 -21.19
C GLN A 542 14.28 -38.54 -20.67
N ASN A 543 13.87 -38.81 -19.44
CA ASN A 543 12.65 -38.22 -18.85
C ASN A 543 12.85 -36.77 -18.33
N ILE A 544 14.07 -36.26 -18.27
CA ILE A 544 14.37 -34.95 -17.68
C ILE A 544 13.94 -33.80 -18.62
N THR A 545 14.16 -33.98 -19.91
CA THR A 545 13.77 -32.96 -20.92
C THR A 545 12.27 -32.79 -21.06
N GLU A 546 11.47 -33.76 -20.63
CA GLU A 546 10.01 -33.70 -20.62
C GLU A 546 9.44 -33.01 -19.38
N ILE A 547 10.24 -32.82 -18.29
CA ILE A 547 9.71 -32.41 -17.00
C ILE A 547 9.67 -30.90 -16.84
N ILE A 548 10.75 -30.17 -17.09
CA ILE A 548 10.80 -28.71 -17.09
C ILE A 548 11.82 -28.23 -18.12
N THR A 549 11.40 -27.40 -19.05
CA THR A 549 12.33 -26.72 -19.93
C THR A 549 12.84 -25.44 -19.29
N PRO A 550 14.07 -24.97 -19.61
CA PRO A 550 14.62 -23.73 -19.08
C PRO A 550 13.73 -22.51 -19.33
N GLU A 551 12.96 -22.53 -20.41
CA GLU A 551 12.02 -21.48 -20.80
C GLU A 551 10.85 -21.37 -19.80
N TYR A 552 10.23 -22.48 -19.41
CA TYR A 552 9.18 -22.47 -18.40
C TYR A 552 9.72 -22.04 -17.05
N PHE A 553 10.92 -22.47 -16.69
CA PHE A 553 11.57 -22.06 -15.44
C PHE A 553 11.81 -20.54 -15.43
N GLN A 554 12.32 -19.97 -16.52
CA GLN A 554 12.51 -18.51 -16.67
C GLN A 554 11.20 -17.74 -16.49
N ILE A 555 10.09 -18.21 -17.06
CA ILE A 555 8.77 -17.57 -16.91
C ILE A 555 8.32 -17.61 -15.46
N ILE A 556 8.45 -18.76 -14.77
CA ILE A 556 8.06 -18.92 -13.37
C ILE A 556 8.85 -17.93 -12.49
N VAL A 557 10.18 -17.88 -12.65
CA VAL A 557 11.03 -16.96 -11.89
C VAL A 557 10.72 -15.50 -12.23
N GLY A 558 10.44 -15.19 -13.51
CA GLY A 558 10.07 -13.84 -13.94
C GLY A 558 8.74 -13.36 -13.35
N ILE A 559 7.72 -14.22 -13.31
CA ILE A 559 6.42 -13.90 -12.67
C ILE A 559 6.62 -13.71 -11.16
N TYR A 560 7.32 -14.64 -10.50
CA TYR A 560 7.62 -14.53 -9.07
C TYR A 560 8.36 -13.22 -8.73
N LEU A 561 9.33 -12.82 -9.55
CA LEU A 561 10.05 -11.56 -9.38
C LEU A 561 9.10 -10.35 -9.44
N ILE A 562 8.20 -10.32 -10.44
CA ILE A 562 7.21 -9.24 -10.58
C ILE A 562 6.30 -9.17 -9.36
N GLU A 563 5.77 -10.31 -8.91
CA GLU A 563 4.88 -10.39 -7.74
C GLU A 563 5.58 -9.95 -6.45
N SER A 564 6.82 -10.38 -6.27
CA SER A 564 7.64 -10.03 -5.10
C SER A 564 7.97 -8.54 -5.07
N ILE A 565 8.42 -7.95 -6.19
CA ILE A 565 8.68 -6.50 -6.28
C ILE A 565 7.39 -5.72 -6.02
N TYR A 566 6.26 -6.16 -6.56
CA TYR A 566 4.95 -5.53 -6.31
C TYR A 566 4.59 -5.52 -4.82
N LEU A 567 4.67 -6.68 -4.16
CA LEU A 567 4.30 -6.83 -2.75
C LEU A 567 5.22 -6.03 -1.82
N LEU A 568 6.53 -6.07 -2.06
CA LEU A 568 7.50 -5.33 -1.25
C LEU A 568 7.41 -3.82 -1.47
N SER A 569 7.24 -3.37 -2.73
CA SER A 569 7.02 -1.94 -3.02
C SER A 569 5.72 -1.42 -2.40
N MET A 570 4.67 -2.26 -2.36
CA MET A 570 3.43 -1.95 -1.65
C MET A 570 3.68 -1.84 -0.14
N PHE A 571 4.45 -2.76 0.44
CA PHE A 571 4.81 -2.75 1.86
C PHE A 571 5.62 -1.50 2.21
N GLN A 572 6.69 -1.24 1.45
CA GLN A 572 7.53 -0.05 1.61
C GLN A 572 6.71 1.23 1.59
N SER A 573 5.90 1.43 0.54
CA SER A 573 5.13 2.66 0.41
C SER A 573 4.11 2.83 1.53
N LYS A 574 3.49 1.75 2.00
CA LYS A 574 2.57 1.82 3.13
C LYS A 574 3.28 2.09 4.45
N LEU A 575 4.52 1.68 4.62
CA LEU A 575 5.34 2.04 5.78
C LEU A 575 5.72 3.52 5.78
N GLU A 576 6.20 4.05 4.66
CA GLU A 576 6.70 5.42 4.55
C GLU A 576 5.58 6.46 4.38
N ASN A 577 4.63 6.19 3.45
CA ASN A 577 3.62 7.15 3.01
C ASN A 577 2.20 6.83 3.50
N GLY A 578 2.03 5.79 4.33
CA GLY A 578 0.71 5.38 4.80
C GLY A 578 -0.19 4.85 3.69
N GLU A 579 -1.43 5.34 3.67
CA GLU A 579 -2.44 4.91 2.70
C GLU A 579 -2.45 5.77 1.41
N ASP A 580 -1.39 6.56 1.14
CA ASP A 580 -1.29 7.37 -0.08
C ASP A 580 -1.21 6.47 -1.33
N GLU A 581 -2.33 6.35 -2.04
CA GLU A 581 -2.44 5.53 -3.26
C GLU A 581 -1.55 6.03 -4.41
N TYR A 582 -1.33 7.33 -4.52
CA TYR A 582 -0.54 7.92 -5.60
C TYR A 582 0.94 7.66 -5.40
N ALA A 583 1.45 7.89 -4.20
CA ALA A 583 2.82 7.56 -3.82
C ALA A 583 3.09 6.06 -3.97
N LYS A 584 2.19 5.20 -3.47
CA LYS A 584 2.27 3.74 -3.59
C LYS A 584 2.40 3.29 -5.04
N ASN A 585 1.47 3.71 -5.90
CA ASN A 585 1.43 3.25 -7.28
C ASN A 585 2.61 3.79 -8.10
N SER A 586 3.07 5.01 -7.83
CA SER A 586 4.27 5.57 -8.44
C SER A 586 5.53 4.79 -8.06
N LEU A 587 5.67 4.39 -6.79
CA LEU A 587 6.80 3.59 -6.31
C LEU A 587 6.81 2.19 -6.93
N ILE A 588 5.64 1.52 -6.97
CA ILE A 588 5.49 0.22 -7.62
C ILE A 588 5.91 0.31 -9.09
N ALA A 589 5.44 1.32 -9.84
CA ALA A 589 5.82 1.51 -11.23
C ALA A 589 7.34 1.64 -11.40
N LYS A 590 7.98 2.48 -10.59
CA LYS A 590 9.43 2.69 -10.63
C LYS A 590 10.19 1.40 -10.36
N ASN A 591 9.85 0.70 -9.28
CA ASN A 591 10.57 -0.49 -8.85
C ASN A 591 10.38 -1.67 -9.81
N LEU A 592 9.17 -1.86 -10.37
CA LEU A 592 8.91 -2.89 -11.38
C LEU A 592 9.75 -2.69 -12.64
N LEU A 593 9.80 -1.46 -13.17
CA LEU A 593 10.57 -1.18 -14.38
C LEU A 593 12.07 -1.38 -14.14
N MET A 594 12.61 -0.79 -13.06
CA MET A 594 14.03 -0.88 -12.74
C MET A 594 14.45 -2.30 -12.41
N GLY A 595 13.65 -3.01 -11.63
CA GLY A 595 13.92 -4.42 -11.29
C GLY A 595 13.94 -5.32 -12.54
N CYS A 596 13.00 -5.13 -13.47
CA CYS A 596 12.99 -5.90 -14.72
C CYS A 596 14.20 -5.58 -15.61
N ILE A 597 14.65 -4.33 -15.67
CA ILE A 597 15.87 -3.93 -16.41
C ILE A 597 17.10 -4.65 -15.79
N ILE A 598 17.27 -4.57 -14.46
CA ILE A 598 18.40 -5.19 -13.77
C ILE A 598 18.39 -6.70 -13.95
N TYR A 599 17.23 -7.34 -13.79
CA TYR A 599 17.03 -8.77 -14.04
C TYR A 599 17.49 -9.18 -15.44
N THR A 600 17.05 -8.44 -16.45
CA THR A 600 17.40 -8.72 -17.85
C THR A 600 18.88 -8.55 -18.13
N VAL A 601 19.49 -7.47 -17.62
CA VAL A 601 20.93 -7.22 -17.79
C VAL A 601 21.75 -8.32 -17.11
N VAL A 602 21.40 -8.68 -15.88
CA VAL A 602 22.12 -9.73 -15.14
C VAL A 602 21.96 -11.08 -15.81
N LEU A 603 20.74 -11.44 -16.24
CA LEU A 603 20.49 -12.69 -16.95
C LEU A 603 21.34 -12.80 -18.22
N ILE A 604 21.30 -11.76 -19.07
CA ILE A 604 22.08 -11.76 -20.33
C ILE A 604 23.58 -11.82 -20.05
N LEU A 605 24.07 -11.01 -19.13
CA LEU A 605 25.48 -10.96 -18.76
C LEU A 605 25.96 -12.31 -18.22
N THR A 606 25.17 -12.94 -17.34
CA THR A 606 25.49 -14.24 -16.78
C THR A 606 25.49 -15.33 -17.84
N VAL A 607 24.51 -15.35 -18.74
CA VAL A 607 24.46 -16.29 -19.88
C VAL A 607 25.67 -16.13 -20.79
N ILE A 608 26.07 -14.89 -21.12
CA ILE A 608 27.27 -14.62 -21.94
C ILE A 608 28.53 -15.12 -21.23
N LEU A 609 28.72 -14.79 -19.96
CA LEU A 609 29.89 -15.22 -19.18
C LEU A 609 30.03 -16.75 -19.18
N PHE A 610 28.96 -17.46 -18.90
CA PHE A 610 28.97 -18.91 -18.89
C PHE A 610 29.18 -19.52 -20.28
N SER A 611 28.60 -18.93 -21.34
CA SER A 611 28.83 -19.39 -22.72
C SER A 611 30.28 -19.23 -23.18
N MET A 612 31.03 -18.28 -22.59
CA MET A 612 32.48 -18.11 -22.84
C MET A 612 33.33 -19.15 -22.07
N ILE A 613 32.90 -19.53 -20.87
CA ILE A 613 33.64 -20.49 -20.02
C ILE A 613 33.40 -21.94 -20.49
N LEU A 614 32.18 -22.23 -20.94
CA LEU A 614 31.78 -23.53 -21.42
C LEU A 614 31.44 -23.43 -22.92
N PRO A 615 32.38 -23.72 -23.82
CA PRO A 615 32.13 -23.74 -25.25
C PRO A 615 31.23 -24.94 -25.60
N ILE A 616 29.93 -24.81 -25.28
CA ILE A 616 28.90 -25.85 -25.50
C ILE A 616 28.69 -26.13 -27.00
N THR A 617 29.15 -25.22 -27.87
CA THR A 617 29.14 -25.38 -29.33
C THR A 617 30.28 -26.26 -29.88
N ALA A 618 31.27 -26.62 -29.07
CA ALA A 618 32.45 -27.40 -29.53
C ALA A 618 32.24 -28.92 -29.47
N ILE A 619 31.16 -29.41 -28.90
CA ILE A 619 30.79 -30.84 -28.88
C ILE A 619 29.72 -31.08 -29.94
N LYS A 620 30.01 -30.77 -31.21
CA LYS A 620 29.43 -31.49 -32.33
C LYS A 620 30.35 -32.66 -32.63
N VAL A 621 30.01 -33.83 -32.14
CA VAL A 621 30.51 -35.10 -32.68
C VAL A 621 29.59 -35.53 -33.78
#